data_7d358941f856b47f2acb96cae6c84690
#
_entry.id   7d358941f856b47f2acb96cae6c84690
#
_cell.length_a   1.000
_cell.length_b   1.000
_cell.length_c   1.000
_cell.angle_alpha   90.00
_cell.angle_beta   90.00
_cell.angle_gamma   90.00
#
_symmetry.space_group_name_H-M   'P 1'
#
loop_
_entity.id
_entity.type
_entity.pdbx_description
1 polymer ?
#
loop_
_entity_poly.entity_id
_entity_poly.type
_entity_poly.pdbx_seq_one_letter_code
_entity_poly.pdbx_strand_id
1 'polypeptide(L)'
;MQLAEVSIRRPVLAVVMSLLIVLIGAVSFKSLSLREYPKIDEPTVTVTTRYVGASAEVIESQVTKPLEDSIAGIDAVDVITSISRAEQSQITVRFRLEKDADTAAAEVRDRTSRVRNRLPQAIEEPVIAKVEADAFPVIWLAFSSDTLNALQINDLVNRVVKPRLQTVTGVADVRIFGERKYAMLVSLDHARLSSYKLTPQDVEDAIRRSNLELPAGRIESTNREFSVSSQTDLTRPGQFGEIVIRTINGFPVKLRDVAQIKEDAANDRSVVRLNGRPAISAGVIRQATANPLELSKGVREMIPRLKADLPGDMSIDVANDNSVFIDRSIKNVFQTIVEAVVLVALVIFV
;
A
#
# COMPACT_ATOMS: atom_id res chain seq x y z
N MET A 1 -19.40 -5.93 54.54
CA MET A 1 -19.06 -5.10 55.73
C MET A 1 -17.67 -5.33 56.32
N GLN A 2 -17.06 -6.51 56.14
CA GLN A 2 -15.76 -6.82 56.76
C GLN A 2 -14.56 -5.96 56.27
N LEU A 3 -14.52 -5.55 55.01
CA LEU A 3 -13.42 -4.72 54.47
C LEU A 3 -13.37 -3.29 55.06
N ALA A 4 -14.53 -2.66 55.20
CA ALA A 4 -14.61 -1.34 55.78
C ALA A 4 -14.20 -1.33 57.27
N GLU A 5 -14.61 -2.35 58.04
CA GLU A 5 -14.27 -2.48 59.47
C GLU A 5 -12.76 -2.76 59.65
N VAL A 6 -12.12 -3.57 58.78
CA VAL A 6 -10.69 -3.81 58.82
C VAL A 6 -9.91 -2.54 58.44
N SER A 7 -10.40 -1.75 57.48
CA SER A 7 -9.77 -0.50 57.07
C SER A 7 -9.79 0.57 58.20
N ILE A 8 -10.89 0.64 58.95
CA ILE A 8 -11.02 1.56 60.12
C ILE A 8 -10.10 1.10 61.27
N ARG A 9 -10.00 -0.21 61.51
CA ARG A 9 -9.16 -0.72 62.61
C ARG A 9 -7.67 -0.71 62.28
N ARG A 10 -7.28 -0.72 60.97
CA ARG A 10 -5.87 -0.71 60.52
C ARG A 10 -5.64 0.33 59.42
N PRO A 11 -5.59 1.63 59.76
CA PRO A 11 -5.51 2.70 58.76
C PRO A 11 -4.25 2.63 57.90
N VAL A 12 -3.13 2.18 58.45
CA VAL A 12 -1.88 1.99 57.67
C VAL A 12 -2.05 0.95 56.57
N LEU A 13 -2.74 -0.14 56.84
CA LEU A 13 -3.03 -1.17 55.83
C LEU A 13 -3.92 -0.63 54.72
N ALA A 14 -4.91 0.16 55.04
CA ALA A 14 -5.80 0.80 54.09
C ALA A 14 -5.03 1.76 53.15
N VAL A 15 -4.14 2.58 53.72
CA VAL A 15 -3.29 3.50 52.93
C VAL A 15 -2.35 2.76 52.02
N VAL A 16 -1.67 1.72 52.54
CA VAL A 16 -0.74 0.89 51.71
C VAL A 16 -1.48 0.21 50.56
N MET A 17 -2.65 -0.40 50.81
CA MET A 17 -3.45 -1.03 49.76
C MET A 17 -3.92 -0.03 48.71
N SER A 18 -4.35 1.17 49.11
CA SER A 18 -4.74 2.25 48.21
C SER A 18 -3.57 2.70 47.33
N LEU A 19 -2.38 2.87 47.91
CA LEU A 19 -1.17 3.22 47.18
C LEU A 19 -0.75 2.14 46.20
N LEU A 20 -0.87 0.85 46.57
CA LEU A 20 -0.59 -0.28 45.66
C LEU A 20 -1.55 -0.28 44.50
N ILE A 21 -2.85 -0.07 44.71
CA ILE A 21 -3.85 0.01 43.64
C ILE A 21 -3.53 1.18 42.68
N VAL A 22 -3.20 2.34 43.22
CA VAL A 22 -2.80 3.51 42.43
C VAL A 22 -1.53 3.21 41.61
N LEU A 23 -0.52 2.57 42.21
CA LEU A 23 0.73 2.20 41.55
C LEU A 23 0.47 1.22 40.41
N ILE A 24 -0.29 0.13 40.67
CA ILE A 24 -0.68 -0.84 39.64
C ILE A 24 -1.46 -0.15 38.53
N GLY A 25 -2.40 0.72 38.86
CA GLY A 25 -3.15 1.50 37.89
C GLY A 25 -2.26 2.38 37.02
N ALA A 26 -1.31 3.08 37.61
CA ALA A 26 -0.36 3.94 36.89
C ALA A 26 0.58 3.16 35.95
N VAL A 27 1.04 1.96 36.38
CA VAL A 27 1.86 1.08 35.55
C VAL A 27 1.04 0.49 34.39
N SER A 28 -0.15 -0.04 34.68
CA SER A 28 -1.04 -0.61 33.69
C SER A 28 -1.49 0.43 32.65
N PHE A 29 -1.69 1.67 33.08
CA PHE A 29 -2.08 2.77 32.20
C PHE A 29 -1.04 3.02 31.08
N LYS A 30 0.25 2.92 31.37
CA LYS A 30 1.32 3.08 30.36
C LYS A 30 1.35 1.97 29.32
N SER A 31 0.79 0.81 29.63
CA SER A 31 0.76 -0.35 28.72
C SER A 31 -0.54 -0.45 27.88
N LEU A 32 -1.51 0.44 28.11
CA LEU A 32 -2.75 0.46 27.34
C LEU A 32 -2.49 0.91 25.91
N SER A 33 -2.93 0.08 24.95
CA SER A 33 -2.92 0.46 23.54
C SER A 33 -4.03 1.47 23.27
N LEU A 34 -3.66 2.63 22.73
CA LEU A 34 -4.61 3.68 22.35
C LEU A 34 -5.14 3.41 20.96
N ARG A 35 -6.46 3.39 20.80
CA ARG A 35 -7.15 3.30 19.52
C ARG A 35 -8.11 4.47 19.36
N GLU A 36 -8.20 5.00 18.15
CA GLU A 36 -9.11 6.07 17.79
C GLU A 36 -10.57 5.58 17.80
N TYR A 37 -10.79 4.33 17.35
CA TYR A 37 -12.11 3.69 17.32
C TYR A 37 -12.08 2.34 18.01
N PRO A 38 -13.23 1.90 18.61
CA PRO A 38 -13.38 0.54 19.11
C PRO A 38 -13.11 -0.47 17.97
N LYS A 39 -12.64 -1.67 18.32
CA LYS A 39 -12.46 -2.76 17.33
C LYS A 39 -13.84 -3.30 16.92
N ILE A 40 -14.54 -2.56 16.06
CA ILE A 40 -15.80 -2.98 15.41
C ILE A 40 -15.49 -3.06 13.90
N ASP A 41 -14.53 -3.92 13.56
CA ASP A 41 -14.13 -4.07 12.17
C ASP A 41 -15.01 -5.16 11.54
N GLU A 42 -15.98 -4.75 10.75
CA GLU A 42 -16.71 -5.67 9.87
C GLU A 42 -15.70 -6.33 8.93
N PRO A 43 -15.64 -7.68 8.89
CA PRO A 43 -14.70 -8.35 8.02
C PRO A 43 -14.97 -7.96 6.58
N THR A 44 -13.97 -7.33 5.96
CA THR A 44 -14.07 -6.85 4.58
C THR A 44 -12.96 -7.45 3.74
N VAL A 45 -13.33 -8.00 2.59
CA VAL A 45 -12.38 -8.59 1.64
C VAL A 45 -12.50 -7.88 0.30
N THR A 46 -11.38 -7.48 -0.29
CA THR A 46 -11.34 -6.94 -1.66
C THR A 46 -10.78 -7.96 -2.62
N VAL A 47 -11.40 -8.03 -3.81
CA VAL A 47 -10.89 -8.77 -4.96
C VAL A 47 -10.57 -7.75 -6.05
N THR A 48 -9.31 -7.64 -6.42
CA THR A 48 -8.86 -6.74 -7.49
C THR A 48 -8.35 -7.57 -8.65
N THR A 49 -8.91 -7.34 -9.84
CA THR A 49 -8.53 -8.04 -11.07
C THR A 49 -8.18 -7.03 -12.15
N ARG A 50 -7.07 -7.26 -12.85
CA ARG A 50 -6.64 -6.42 -13.97
C ARG A 50 -6.83 -7.14 -15.29
N TYR A 51 -7.32 -6.41 -16.27
CA TYR A 51 -7.44 -6.86 -17.66
C TYR A 51 -6.98 -5.72 -18.57
N VAL A 52 -5.70 -5.74 -18.91
CA VAL A 52 -5.05 -4.65 -19.65
C VAL A 52 -5.72 -4.49 -21.03
N GLY A 53 -6.02 -3.22 -21.38
CA GLY A 53 -6.65 -2.86 -22.66
C GLY A 53 -8.18 -3.00 -22.68
N ALA A 54 -8.82 -3.54 -21.64
CA ALA A 54 -10.28 -3.68 -21.59
C ALA A 54 -10.99 -2.38 -21.20
N SER A 55 -12.12 -2.08 -21.85
CA SER A 55 -12.99 -0.98 -21.43
C SER A 55 -13.74 -1.32 -20.13
N ALA A 56 -14.34 -0.31 -19.48
CA ALA A 56 -15.09 -0.52 -18.24
C ALA A 56 -16.29 -1.47 -18.43
N GLU A 57 -16.98 -1.43 -19.57
CA GLU A 57 -18.11 -2.30 -19.90
C GLU A 57 -17.65 -3.76 -20.10
N VAL A 58 -16.47 -3.96 -20.70
CA VAL A 58 -15.87 -5.31 -20.87
C VAL A 58 -15.46 -5.86 -19.52
N ILE A 59 -14.83 -5.03 -18.65
CA ILE A 59 -14.49 -5.40 -17.28
C ILE A 59 -15.75 -5.80 -16.51
N GLU A 60 -16.81 -4.99 -16.59
CA GLU A 60 -18.07 -5.29 -15.88
C GLU A 60 -18.66 -6.62 -16.32
N SER A 61 -18.84 -6.82 -17.63
CA SER A 61 -19.55 -7.98 -18.17
C SER A 61 -18.74 -9.28 -18.11
N GLN A 62 -17.44 -9.22 -18.34
CA GLN A 62 -16.59 -10.42 -18.47
C GLN A 62 -15.80 -10.76 -17.21
N VAL A 63 -15.60 -9.82 -16.28
CA VAL A 63 -14.78 -10.01 -15.10
C VAL A 63 -15.60 -9.79 -13.82
N THR A 64 -16.18 -8.60 -13.65
CA THR A 64 -16.85 -8.22 -12.40
C THR A 64 -18.06 -9.08 -12.12
N LYS A 65 -19.00 -9.16 -13.06
CA LYS A 65 -20.25 -9.88 -12.89
C LYS A 65 -20.08 -11.39 -12.64
N PRO A 66 -19.24 -12.13 -13.39
CA PRO A 66 -18.96 -13.54 -13.08
C PRO A 66 -18.35 -13.76 -11.69
N LEU A 67 -17.49 -12.83 -11.23
CA LEU A 67 -16.92 -12.90 -9.88
C LEU A 67 -17.95 -12.59 -8.81
N GLU A 68 -18.77 -11.53 -8.98
CA GLU A 68 -19.87 -11.19 -8.07
C GLU A 68 -20.86 -12.35 -7.89
N ASP A 69 -21.33 -12.94 -9.00
CA ASP A 69 -22.27 -14.05 -8.98
C ASP A 69 -21.72 -15.25 -8.18
N SER A 70 -20.41 -15.49 -8.26
CA SER A 70 -19.78 -16.57 -7.49
C SER A 70 -19.62 -16.22 -6.01
N ILE A 71 -19.26 -14.99 -5.70
CA ILE A 71 -18.98 -14.52 -4.34
C ILE A 71 -20.27 -14.30 -3.56
N ALA A 72 -21.36 -13.89 -4.22
CA ALA A 72 -22.65 -13.63 -3.60
C ALA A 72 -23.25 -14.85 -2.88
N GLY A 73 -22.84 -16.06 -3.26
CA GLY A 73 -23.27 -17.30 -2.59
C GLY A 73 -22.46 -17.67 -1.33
N ILE A 74 -21.66 -16.80 -0.77
CA ILE A 74 -20.91 -17.01 0.48
C ILE A 74 -21.81 -16.65 1.67
N ASP A 75 -21.78 -17.49 2.71
CA ASP A 75 -22.56 -17.24 3.93
C ASP A 75 -22.06 -15.98 4.67
N ALA A 76 -23.02 -15.29 5.31
CA ALA A 76 -22.79 -14.08 6.10
C ALA A 76 -22.27 -12.87 5.29
N VAL A 77 -22.39 -12.88 3.97
CA VAL A 77 -22.21 -11.65 3.17
C VAL A 77 -23.31 -10.66 3.53
N ASP A 78 -22.90 -9.42 3.84
CA ASP A 78 -23.80 -8.31 4.14
C ASP A 78 -23.98 -7.43 2.89
N VAL A 79 -22.89 -6.93 2.33
CA VAL A 79 -22.90 -6.06 1.15
C VAL A 79 -21.76 -6.41 0.21
N ILE A 80 -22.06 -6.44 -1.09
CA ILE A 80 -21.06 -6.47 -2.16
C ILE A 80 -21.12 -5.14 -2.91
N THR A 81 -19.99 -4.48 -3.02
CA THR A 81 -19.84 -3.25 -3.81
C THR A 81 -18.75 -3.45 -4.83
N SER A 82 -19.05 -3.19 -6.10
CA SER A 82 -18.09 -3.36 -7.18
C SER A 82 -17.89 -2.07 -7.97
N ILE A 83 -16.65 -1.86 -8.39
CA ILE A 83 -16.26 -0.74 -9.23
C ILE A 83 -15.53 -1.30 -10.43
N SER A 84 -16.15 -1.13 -11.61
CA SER A 84 -15.54 -1.48 -12.90
C SER A 84 -15.01 -0.21 -13.56
N ARG A 85 -13.70 -0.18 -13.78
CA ARG A 85 -12.99 0.89 -14.49
C ARG A 85 -12.31 0.30 -15.72
N ALA A 86 -11.82 1.15 -16.61
CA ALA A 86 -10.95 0.69 -17.69
C ALA A 86 -9.78 -0.09 -17.09
N GLU A 87 -9.56 -1.30 -17.58
CA GLU A 87 -8.48 -2.22 -17.20
C GLU A 87 -8.54 -2.79 -15.77
N GLN A 88 -9.52 -2.43 -14.95
CA GLN A 88 -9.56 -2.88 -13.53
C GLN A 88 -10.97 -3.13 -13.04
N SER A 89 -11.15 -4.31 -12.41
CA SER A 89 -12.29 -4.64 -11.54
C SER A 89 -11.85 -4.60 -10.09
N GLN A 90 -12.65 -3.99 -9.24
CA GLN A 90 -12.48 -4.02 -7.79
C GLN A 90 -13.82 -4.39 -7.14
N ILE A 91 -13.88 -5.53 -6.47
CA ILE A 91 -15.04 -6.02 -5.74
C ILE A 91 -14.71 -5.96 -4.26
N THR A 92 -15.54 -5.30 -3.47
CA THR A 92 -15.42 -5.21 -2.02
C THR A 92 -16.58 -5.95 -1.39
N VAL A 93 -16.29 -6.98 -0.63
CA VAL A 93 -17.24 -7.85 0.05
C VAL A 93 -17.16 -7.56 1.53
N ARG A 94 -18.26 -7.06 2.10
CA ARG A 94 -18.42 -6.85 3.53
C ARG A 94 -19.24 -8.00 4.11
N PHE A 95 -18.73 -8.55 5.20
CA PHE A 95 -19.37 -9.65 5.92
C PHE A 95 -19.95 -9.14 7.24
N ARG A 96 -20.92 -9.90 7.80
CA ARG A 96 -21.43 -9.65 9.14
C ARG A 96 -20.33 -9.89 10.20
N LEU A 97 -20.45 -9.22 11.34
CA LEU A 97 -19.45 -9.23 12.42
C LEU A 97 -19.13 -10.63 12.98
N GLU A 98 -20.06 -11.58 12.86
CA GLU A 98 -19.86 -12.95 13.36
C GLU A 98 -18.87 -13.75 12.50
N LYS A 99 -18.62 -13.31 11.26
CA LYS A 99 -17.72 -14.00 10.33
C LYS A 99 -16.28 -13.68 10.66
N ASP A 100 -15.45 -14.72 10.76
CA ASP A 100 -14.01 -14.53 10.89
C ASP A 100 -13.38 -14.02 9.57
N ALA A 101 -12.53 -12.99 9.65
CA ALA A 101 -11.93 -12.35 8.48
C ALA A 101 -11.01 -13.27 7.67
N ASP A 102 -10.31 -14.20 8.32
CA ASP A 102 -9.44 -15.17 7.65
C ASP A 102 -10.25 -16.22 6.90
N THR A 103 -11.29 -16.72 7.53
CA THR A 103 -12.27 -17.63 6.90
C THR A 103 -12.97 -16.97 5.72
N ALA A 104 -13.40 -15.72 5.86
CA ALA A 104 -14.02 -14.94 4.78
C ALA A 104 -13.08 -14.80 3.57
N ALA A 105 -11.82 -14.45 3.80
CA ALA A 105 -10.83 -14.32 2.74
C ALA A 105 -10.52 -15.66 2.04
N ALA A 106 -10.49 -16.76 2.80
CA ALA A 106 -10.30 -18.11 2.26
C ALA A 106 -11.47 -18.53 1.36
N GLU A 107 -12.71 -18.29 1.81
CA GLU A 107 -13.92 -18.61 1.02
C GLU A 107 -14.01 -17.76 -0.25
N VAL A 108 -13.71 -16.45 -0.17
CA VAL A 108 -13.65 -15.57 -1.36
C VAL A 108 -12.61 -16.08 -2.35
N ARG A 109 -11.45 -16.53 -1.88
CA ARG A 109 -10.40 -17.11 -2.75
C ARG A 109 -10.88 -18.39 -3.42
N ASP A 110 -11.50 -19.28 -2.69
CA ASP A 110 -12.05 -20.52 -3.24
C ASP A 110 -13.12 -20.23 -4.30
N ARG A 111 -14.06 -19.33 -4.03
CA ARG A 111 -15.11 -18.92 -4.98
C ARG A 111 -14.52 -18.24 -6.24
N THR A 112 -13.52 -17.38 -6.07
CA THR A 112 -12.81 -16.73 -7.18
C THR A 112 -12.11 -17.76 -8.06
N SER A 113 -11.43 -18.73 -7.45
CA SER A 113 -10.72 -19.80 -8.17
C SER A 113 -11.67 -20.68 -8.98
N ARG A 114 -12.86 -20.98 -8.50
CA ARG A 114 -13.87 -21.80 -9.21
C ARG A 114 -14.34 -21.19 -10.52
N VAL A 115 -14.39 -19.87 -10.61
CA VAL A 115 -14.83 -19.18 -11.84
C VAL A 115 -13.67 -18.81 -12.76
N ARG A 116 -12.43 -19.08 -12.39
CA ARG A 116 -11.24 -18.72 -13.20
C ARG A 116 -11.34 -19.16 -14.65
N ASN A 117 -11.88 -20.35 -14.90
CA ASN A 117 -12.04 -20.89 -16.25
C ASN A 117 -13.13 -20.19 -17.10
N ARG A 118 -14.00 -19.39 -16.44
CA ARG A 118 -15.05 -18.62 -17.11
C ARG A 118 -14.60 -17.20 -17.43
N LEU A 119 -13.48 -16.77 -16.86
CA LEU A 119 -12.89 -15.46 -17.08
C LEU A 119 -11.97 -15.48 -18.31
N PRO A 120 -11.76 -14.34 -18.97
CA PRO A 120 -10.80 -14.25 -20.09
C PRO A 120 -9.41 -14.72 -19.68
N GLN A 121 -8.72 -15.42 -20.57
CA GLN A 121 -7.37 -15.94 -20.29
C GLN A 121 -6.32 -14.82 -20.09
N ALA A 122 -6.54 -13.67 -20.71
CA ALA A 122 -5.62 -12.53 -20.69
C ALA A 122 -5.71 -11.67 -19.41
N ILE A 123 -6.60 -11.99 -18.46
CA ILE A 123 -6.62 -11.27 -17.20
C ILE A 123 -5.43 -11.66 -16.30
N GLU A 124 -4.94 -10.70 -15.55
CA GLU A 124 -4.01 -10.99 -14.45
C GLU A 124 -4.74 -11.78 -13.35
N GLU A 125 -3.99 -12.53 -12.56
CA GLU A 125 -4.59 -13.30 -11.47
C GLU A 125 -5.25 -12.38 -10.44
N PRO A 126 -6.52 -12.67 -10.04
CA PRO A 126 -7.22 -11.87 -9.05
C PRO A 126 -6.48 -11.80 -7.71
N VAL A 127 -6.20 -10.61 -7.23
CA VAL A 127 -5.57 -10.38 -5.94
C VAL A 127 -6.67 -10.23 -4.88
N ILE A 128 -6.68 -11.14 -3.91
CA ILE A 128 -7.61 -11.13 -2.79
C ILE A 128 -6.89 -10.63 -1.54
N ALA A 129 -7.38 -9.54 -0.97
CA ALA A 129 -6.82 -8.91 0.21
C ALA A 129 -7.90 -8.64 1.26
N LYS A 130 -7.57 -8.89 2.53
CA LYS A 130 -8.39 -8.40 3.65
C LYS A 130 -8.21 -6.89 3.75
N VAL A 131 -9.29 -6.17 3.98
CA VAL A 131 -9.26 -4.75 4.33
C VAL A 131 -9.29 -4.67 5.85
N GLU A 132 -8.20 -4.25 6.43
CA GLU A 132 -8.15 -3.93 7.85
C GLU A 132 -8.55 -2.46 8.02
N ALA A 133 -9.45 -2.16 8.97
CA ALA A 133 -9.83 -0.77 9.27
C ALA A 133 -8.62 0.06 9.74
N ASP A 134 -7.65 -0.61 10.34
CA ASP A 134 -6.36 -0.02 10.74
C ASP A 134 -5.39 0.23 9.55
N ALA A 135 -5.77 -0.11 8.32
CA ALA A 135 -4.94 0.07 7.12
C ALA A 135 -4.87 1.52 6.60
N PHE A 136 -5.50 2.47 7.31
CA PHE A 136 -5.34 3.89 7.00
C PHE A 136 -4.01 4.42 7.55
N PRO A 137 -3.27 5.21 6.74
CA PRO A 137 -2.03 5.81 7.21
C PRO A 137 -2.26 6.75 8.41
N VAL A 138 -1.42 6.61 9.42
CA VAL A 138 -1.39 7.47 10.62
C VAL A 138 -0.75 8.81 10.28
N ILE A 139 0.33 8.77 9.51
CA ILE A 139 1.07 9.97 9.09
C ILE A 139 1.35 9.91 7.59
N TRP A 140 1.23 11.05 6.94
CA TRP A 140 1.47 11.23 5.52
C TRP A 140 2.66 12.14 5.31
N LEU A 141 3.68 11.66 4.63
CA LEU A 141 4.84 12.45 4.22
C LEU A 141 4.71 12.78 2.74
N ALA A 142 5.01 14.00 2.36
CA ALA A 142 5.06 14.45 0.98
C ALA A 142 6.48 14.80 0.59
N PHE A 143 6.89 14.37 -0.57
CA PHE A 143 8.22 14.54 -1.15
C PHE A 143 8.11 15.36 -2.42
N SER A 144 8.81 16.47 -2.48
CA SER A 144 8.86 17.34 -3.66
C SER A 144 10.30 17.86 -3.88
N SER A 145 10.61 18.25 -5.11
CA SER A 145 11.88 18.85 -5.49
C SER A 145 11.62 19.85 -6.61
N ASP A 146 12.46 20.86 -6.70
CA ASP A 146 12.40 21.84 -7.79
C ASP A 146 13.27 21.41 -9.00
N THR A 147 14.21 20.47 -8.81
CA THR A 147 15.14 20.00 -9.86
C THR A 147 14.83 18.59 -10.35
N LEU A 148 14.30 17.71 -9.47
CA LEU A 148 14.02 16.32 -9.79
C LEU A 148 12.61 16.18 -10.38
N ASN A 149 12.50 15.36 -11.42
CA ASN A 149 11.20 14.99 -11.96
C ASN A 149 10.48 13.94 -11.08
N ALA A 150 9.18 13.74 -11.32
CA ALA A 150 8.36 12.84 -10.51
C ALA A 150 8.83 11.37 -10.53
N LEU A 151 9.45 10.90 -11.63
CA LEU A 151 10.02 9.56 -11.73
C LEU A 151 11.23 9.40 -10.80
N GLN A 152 12.12 10.39 -10.79
CA GLN A 152 13.32 10.39 -9.95
C GLN A 152 12.95 10.47 -8.46
N ILE A 153 11.97 11.33 -8.11
CA ILE A 153 11.46 11.42 -6.74
C ILE A 153 10.86 10.07 -6.33
N ASN A 154 10.04 9.47 -7.19
CA ASN A 154 9.42 8.17 -6.91
C ASN A 154 10.46 7.06 -6.70
N ASP A 155 11.50 7.03 -7.52
CA ASP A 155 12.59 6.06 -7.38
C ASP A 155 13.33 6.22 -6.03
N LEU A 156 13.67 7.45 -5.65
CA LEU A 156 14.29 7.73 -4.35
C LEU A 156 13.39 7.36 -3.18
N VAL A 157 12.09 7.69 -3.28
CA VAL A 157 11.12 7.35 -2.23
C VAL A 157 11.00 5.83 -2.08
N ASN A 158 10.94 5.07 -3.18
CA ASN A 158 10.85 3.62 -3.12
C ASN A 158 12.14 2.95 -2.63
N ARG A 159 13.30 3.39 -3.09
CA ARG A 159 14.60 2.74 -2.78
C ARG A 159 15.20 3.18 -1.45
N VAL A 160 15.01 4.42 -1.03
CA VAL A 160 15.67 4.97 0.15
C VAL A 160 14.67 5.20 1.28
N VAL A 161 13.58 5.91 1.01
CA VAL A 161 12.65 6.36 2.06
C VAL A 161 11.81 5.20 2.59
N LYS A 162 11.15 4.45 1.70
CA LYS A 162 10.24 3.37 2.09
C LYS A 162 10.91 2.31 2.97
N PRO A 163 12.08 1.74 2.64
CA PRO A 163 12.73 0.74 3.49
C PRO A 163 13.10 1.30 4.87
N ARG A 164 13.53 2.56 4.94
CA ARG A 164 13.88 3.19 6.22
C ARG A 164 12.66 3.45 7.10
N LEU A 165 11.57 3.94 6.52
CA LEU A 165 10.32 4.11 7.26
C LEU A 165 9.77 2.78 7.77
N GLN A 166 9.95 1.69 7.03
CA GLN A 166 9.55 0.35 7.46
C GLN A 166 10.36 -0.18 8.66
N THR A 167 11.54 0.37 8.96
CA THR A 167 12.30 0.01 10.17
C THR A 167 11.82 0.70 11.43
N VAL A 168 10.95 1.69 11.33
CA VAL A 168 10.40 2.39 12.49
C VAL A 168 9.46 1.45 13.26
N THR A 169 9.66 1.36 14.57
CA THR A 169 8.85 0.48 15.42
C THR A 169 7.36 0.81 15.30
N GLY A 170 6.56 -0.23 15.09
CA GLY A 170 5.11 -0.11 14.96
C GLY A 170 4.61 0.15 13.53
N VAL A 171 5.50 0.30 12.54
CA VAL A 171 5.11 0.39 11.12
C VAL A 171 4.80 -1.02 10.60
N ALA A 172 3.63 -1.16 9.98
CA ALA A 172 3.22 -2.36 9.26
C ALA A 172 3.58 -2.29 7.78
N ASP A 173 3.29 -1.15 7.15
CA ASP A 173 3.56 -0.92 5.73
C ASP A 173 3.73 0.58 5.44
N VAL A 174 4.34 0.88 4.30
CA VAL A 174 4.45 2.23 3.75
C VAL A 174 3.92 2.22 2.32
N ARG A 175 2.77 2.86 2.10
CA ARG A 175 2.14 2.98 0.78
C ARG A 175 2.52 4.28 0.11
N ILE A 176 2.91 4.16 -1.15
CA ILE A 176 3.24 5.33 -1.98
C ILE A 176 2.01 5.73 -2.78
N PHE A 177 1.70 7.03 -2.79
CA PHE A 177 0.60 7.62 -3.54
C PHE A 177 1.15 8.63 -4.55
N GLY A 178 0.53 8.69 -5.71
CA GLY A 178 1.08 9.42 -6.87
C GLY A 178 2.28 8.69 -7.48
N GLU A 179 2.38 7.39 -7.26
CA GLU A 179 3.50 6.56 -7.72
C GLU A 179 3.69 6.68 -9.23
N ARG A 180 4.93 6.95 -9.63
CA ARG A 180 5.38 7.02 -11.01
C ARG A 180 6.36 5.89 -11.27
N LYS A 181 5.82 4.68 -11.53
CA LYS A 181 6.67 3.55 -11.91
C LYS A 181 7.26 3.81 -13.27
N TYR A 182 8.55 3.61 -13.35
CA TYR A 182 9.30 3.67 -14.59
C TYR A 182 8.81 2.63 -15.60
N ALA A 183 8.59 3.05 -16.81
CA ALA A 183 8.25 2.16 -17.93
C ALA A 183 8.83 2.67 -19.25
N MET A 184 9.07 1.73 -20.16
CA MET A 184 9.39 2.04 -21.55
C MET A 184 8.08 2.14 -22.33
N LEU A 185 7.69 3.37 -22.67
CA LEU A 185 6.48 3.61 -23.47
C LEU A 185 6.80 3.52 -24.94
N VAL A 186 6.10 2.62 -25.63
CA VAL A 186 6.19 2.40 -27.07
C VAL A 186 4.90 2.88 -27.72
N SER A 187 4.92 4.08 -28.28
CA SER A 187 3.77 4.68 -28.97
C SER A 187 3.81 4.30 -30.44
N LEU A 188 2.86 3.46 -30.87
CA LEU A 188 2.79 2.94 -32.22
C LEU A 188 2.21 4.00 -33.19
N ASP A 189 2.83 4.13 -34.34
CA ASP A 189 2.33 4.94 -35.47
C ASP A 189 1.51 4.04 -36.41
N HIS A 190 0.19 4.21 -36.40
CA HIS A 190 -0.73 3.40 -37.20
C HIS A 190 -0.50 3.52 -38.73
N ALA A 191 -0.11 4.70 -39.21
CA ALA A 191 0.15 4.90 -40.62
C ALA A 191 1.40 4.13 -41.08
N ARG A 192 2.47 4.19 -40.27
CA ARG A 192 3.70 3.44 -40.51
C ARG A 192 3.48 1.95 -40.38
N LEU A 193 2.77 1.47 -39.37
CA LEU A 193 2.42 0.04 -39.23
C LEU A 193 1.69 -0.45 -40.47
N SER A 194 0.68 0.28 -40.95
CA SER A 194 -0.07 -0.06 -42.14
C SER A 194 0.80 -0.11 -43.42
N SER A 195 1.74 0.85 -43.55
CA SER A 195 2.65 0.87 -44.72
C SER A 195 3.57 -0.35 -44.77
N TYR A 196 3.96 -0.89 -43.63
CA TYR A 196 4.76 -2.14 -43.52
C TYR A 196 3.90 -3.41 -43.40
N LYS A 197 2.55 -3.28 -43.43
CA LYS A 197 1.60 -4.39 -43.24
C LYS A 197 1.84 -5.14 -41.93
N LEU A 198 2.13 -4.41 -40.88
CA LEU A 198 2.34 -4.90 -39.51
C LEU A 198 1.13 -4.63 -38.66
N THR A 199 0.87 -5.51 -37.71
CA THR A 199 -0.15 -5.36 -36.69
C THR A 199 0.47 -4.98 -35.34
N PRO A 200 -0.26 -4.38 -34.41
CA PRO A 200 0.21 -4.16 -33.04
C PRO A 200 0.70 -5.46 -32.37
N GLN A 201 0.06 -6.60 -32.68
CA GLN A 201 0.45 -7.91 -32.15
C GLN A 201 1.85 -8.34 -32.64
N ASP A 202 2.20 -8.06 -33.91
CA ASP A 202 3.55 -8.34 -34.42
C ASP A 202 4.62 -7.59 -33.63
N VAL A 203 4.32 -6.36 -33.22
CA VAL A 203 5.21 -5.52 -32.40
C VAL A 203 5.34 -6.08 -31.00
N GLU A 204 4.20 -6.40 -30.36
CA GLU A 204 4.18 -6.98 -29.02
C GLU A 204 5.00 -8.29 -28.96
N ASP A 205 4.76 -9.19 -29.91
CA ASP A 205 5.47 -10.46 -30.00
C ASP A 205 6.99 -10.27 -30.22
N ALA A 206 7.38 -9.27 -31.02
CA ALA A 206 8.78 -8.95 -31.22
C ALA A 206 9.45 -8.43 -29.95
N ILE A 207 8.78 -7.53 -29.23
CA ILE A 207 9.28 -7.00 -27.95
C ILE A 207 9.40 -8.13 -26.93
N ARG A 208 8.37 -8.99 -26.79
CA ARG A 208 8.38 -10.14 -25.87
C ARG A 208 9.52 -11.11 -26.16
N ARG A 209 9.79 -11.40 -27.43
CA ARG A 209 10.91 -12.28 -27.82
C ARG A 209 12.28 -11.68 -27.59
N SER A 210 12.40 -10.36 -27.72
CA SER A 210 13.69 -9.65 -27.63
C SER A 210 14.04 -9.22 -26.21
N ASN A 211 13.05 -9.08 -25.32
CA ASN A 211 13.23 -8.65 -23.93
C ASN A 211 13.00 -9.84 -22.99
N LEU A 212 13.83 -10.88 -23.14
CA LEU A 212 13.81 -12.08 -22.29
C LEU A 212 15.08 -12.10 -21.44
N GLU A 213 14.91 -12.10 -20.14
CA GLU A 213 15.98 -12.40 -19.18
C GLU A 213 16.16 -13.92 -19.12
N LEU A 214 17.16 -14.43 -19.82
CA LEU A 214 17.50 -15.85 -19.80
C LEU A 214 18.62 -16.10 -18.80
N PRO A 215 18.40 -16.94 -17.77
CA PRO A 215 19.48 -17.36 -16.89
C PRO A 215 20.54 -18.09 -17.71
N ALA A 216 21.74 -17.53 -17.74
CA ALA A 216 22.84 -18.07 -18.56
C ALA A 216 23.51 -19.31 -17.92
N GLY A 217 23.03 -19.74 -16.73
CA GLY A 217 23.53 -20.91 -16.02
C GLY A 217 24.85 -20.66 -15.28
N ARG A 218 25.58 -21.72 -15.03
CA ARG A 218 26.86 -21.71 -14.31
C ARG A 218 27.88 -22.61 -15.02
N ILE A 219 29.13 -22.26 -14.90
CA ILE A 219 30.26 -23.07 -15.33
C ILE A 219 30.85 -23.73 -14.09
N GLU A 220 30.75 -25.05 -14.03
CA GLU A 220 31.32 -25.85 -12.94
C GLU A 220 32.68 -26.42 -13.35
N SER A 221 33.67 -26.30 -12.49
CA SER A 221 34.94 -26.99 -12.55
C SER A 221 35.14 -27.74 -11.23
N THR A 222 36.06 -28.71 -11.20
CA THR A 222 36.34 -29.56 -10.03
C THR A 222 36.56 -28.78 -8.73
N ASN A 223 37.05 -27.52 -8.79
CA ASN A 223 37.39 -26.72 -7.61
C ASN A 223 36.78 -25.31 -7.64
N ARG A 224 36.02 -24.93 -8.67
CA ARG A 224 35.44 -23.56 -8.80
C ARG A 224 34.14 -23.60 -9.56
N GLU A 225 33.19 -22.81 -9.10
CA GLU A 225 31.93 -22.53 -9.78
C GLU A 225 31.89 -21.05 -10.16
N PHE A 226 31.50 -20.76 -11.41
CA PHE A 226 31.32 -19.41 -11.92
C PHE A 226 29.87 -19.25 -12.37
N SER A 227 29.13 -18.33 -11.75
CA SER A 227 27.84 -17.92 -12.28
C SER A 227 28.05 -17.09 -13.56
N VAL A 228 27.37 -17.47 -14.64
CA VAL A 228 27.35 -16.68 -15.85
C VAL A 228 26.14 -15.75 -15.78
N SER A 229 26.38 -14.44 -15.81
CA SER A 229 25.32 -13.44 -15.92
C SER A 229 25.27 -12.97 -17.38
N SER A 230 24.11 -13.09 -18.00
CA SER A 230 23.83 -12.55 -19.32
C SER A 230 23.05 -11.24 -19.16
N GLN A 231 23.62 -10.13 -19.61
CA GLN A 231 22.89 -8.85 -19.70
C GLN A 231 22.10 -8.82 -21.01
N THR A 232 20.96 -9.49 -21.03
CA THR A 232 20.05 -9.47 -22.19
C THR A 232 18.96 -8.42 -22.06
N ASP A 233 18.86 -7.77 -20.90
CA ASP A 233 17.83 -6.77 -20.61
C ASP A 233 18.03 -5.49 -21.41
N LEU A 234 16.99 -5.10 -22.10
CA LEU A 234 16.92 -3.83 -22.78
C LEU A 234 16.49 -2.75 -21.78
N THR A 235 17.37 -1.81 -21.47
CA THR A 235 17.12 -0.78 -20.46
C THR A 235 16.98 0.63 -21.03
N ARG A 236 17.39 0.87 -22.27
CA ARG A 236 17.40 2.19 -22.89
C ARG A 236 16.53 2.26 -24.14
N PRO A 237 15.88 3.42 -24.40
CA PRO A 237 15.03 3.59 -25.60
C PRO A 237 15.72 3.22 -26.90
N GLY A 238 17.01 3.57 -27.04
CA GLY A 238 17.80 3.25 -28.22
C GLY A 238 17.94 1.74 -28.48
N GLN A 239 18.09 0.93 -27.40
CA GLN A 239 18.17 -0.53 -27.52
C GLN A 239 16.83 -1.12 -27.98
N PHE A 240 15.71 -0.65 -27.40
CA PHE A 240 14.38 -1.05 -27.86
C PHE A 240 14.16 -0.68 -29.33
N GLY A 241 14.66 0.48 -29.78
CA GLY A 241 14.57 0.90 -31.18
C GLY A 241 15.22 -0.03 -32.18
N GLU A 242 16.22 -0.79 -31.78
CA GLU A 242 16.92 -1.76 -32.62
C GLU A 242 16.22 -3.14 -32.74
N ILE A 243 15.16 -3.38 -31.98
CA ILE A 243 14.38 -4.63 -32.08
C ILE A 243 13.84 -4.79 -33.50
N VAL A 244 14.14 -5.92 -34.12
CA VAL A 244 13.64 -6.28 -35.47
C VAL A 244 12.27 -6.94 -35.31
N ILE A 245 11.24 -6.28 -35.84
CA ILE A 245 9.86 -6.81 -35.84
C ILE A 245 9.70 -7.91 -36.89
N ARG A 246 10.07 -7.57 -38.14
CA ARG A 246 9.97 -8.46 -39.29
C ARG A 246 10.99 -8.06 -40.38
N THR A 247 11.42 -9.01 -41.17
CA THR A 247 12.21 -8.73 -42.38
C THR A 247 11.29 -8.73 -43.61
N ILE A 248 11.26 -7.63 -44.35
CA ILE A 248 10.43 -7.46 -45.56
C ILE A 248 11.37 -7.22 -46.74
N ASN A 249 11.27 -8.07 -47.77
CA ASN A 249 12.12 -8.02 -48.97
C ASN A 249 13.64 -7.96 -48.66
N GLY A 250 14.08 -8.66 -47.62
CA GLY A 250 15.47 -8.68 -47.18
C GLY A 250 15.89 -7.51 -46.27
N PHE A 251 15.01 -6.51 -46.01
CA PHE A 251 15.29 -5.38 -45.15
C PHE A 251 14.61 -5.56 -43.75
N PRO A 252 15.35 -5.46 -42.67
CA PRO A 252 14.80 -5.55 -41.34
C PRO A 252 14.00 -4.29 -40.99
N VAL A 253 12.72 -4.42 -40.66
CA VAL A 253 11.89 -3.34 -40.09
C VAL A 253 12.09 -3.34 -38.59
N LYS A 254 12.61 -2.24 -38.07
CA LYS A 254 12.93 -2.06 -36.64
C LYS A 254 11.80 -1.32 -35.89
N LEU A 255 11.77 -1.48 -34.59
CA LEU A 255 10.76 -0.86 -33.76
C LEU A 255 10.74 0.67 -33.90
N ARG A 256 11.89 1.33 -34.01
CA ARG A 256 12.00 2.78 -34.27
C ARG A 256 11.37 3.25 -35.56
N ASP A 257 11.19 2.35 -36.55
CA ASP A 257 10.63 2.71 -37.84
C ASP A 257 9.10 2.86 -37.78
N VAL A 258 8.46 2.22 -36.77
CA VAL A 258 7.00 2.18 -36.61
C VAL A 258 6.48 2.70 -35.28
N ALA A 259 7.39 3.07 -34.37
CA ALA A 259 7.03 3.55 -33.02
C ALA A 259 7.96 4.65 -32.52
N GLN A 260 7.41 5.50 -31.65
CA GLN A 260 8.19 6.39 -30.79
C GLN A 260 8.40 5.73 -29.44
N ILE A 261 9.66 5.65 -29.00
CA ILE A 261 10.05 4.98 -27.76
C ILE A 261 10.59 6.04 -26.79
N LYS A 262 10.03 6.09 -25.61
CA LYS A 262 10.47 7.00 -24.52
C LYS A 262 10.38 6.35 -23.15
N GLU A 263 11.26 6.80 -22.29
CA GLU A 263 11.18 6.52 -20.86
C GLU A 263 10.13 7.44 -20.24
N ASP A 264 9.11 6.88 -19.57
CA ASP A 264 8.08 7.67 -18.92
C ASP A 264 7.40 6.86 -17.80
N ALA A 265 6.43 7.45 -17.12
CA ALA A 265 5.64 6.76 -16.12
C ALA A 265 4.69 5.75 -16.75
N ALA A 266 4.63 4.54 -16.19
CA ALA A 266 3.65 3.51 -16.61
C ALA A 266 2.21 3.98 -16.48
N ASN A 267 1.93 4.85 -15.50
CA ASN A 267 0.63 5.47 -15.28
C ASN A 267 0.81 6.93 -14.89
N ASP A 268 0.22 7.84 -15.65
CA ASP A 268 0.21 9.29 -15.44
C ASP A 268 -1.13 9.84 -14.90
N ARG A 269 -2.13 8.96 -14.74
CA ARG A 269 -3.50 9.35 -14.35
C ARG A 269 -3.64 9.73 -12.87
N SER A 270 -2.69 9.31 -12.02
CA SER A 270 -2.69 9.64 -10.59
C SER A 270 -1.70 10.78 -10.31
N VAL A 271 -2.18 11.88 -9.75
CA VAL A 271 -1.34 13.03 -9.38
C VAL A 271 -1.59 13.40 -7.93
N VAL A 272 -0.51 13.49 -7.16
CA VAL A 272 -0.53 14.04 -5.79
C VAL A 272 0.06 15.44 -5.81
N ARG A 273 -0.54 16.35 -5.08
CA ARG A 273 -0.05 17.73 -4.90
C ARG A 273 -0.07 18.11 -3.43
N LEU A 274 0.98 18.76 -2.99
CA LEU A 274 1.03 19.42 -1.69
C LEU A 274 1.10 20.93 -1.92
N ASN A 275 0.14 21.68 -1.39
CA ASN A 275 0.07 23.15 -1.54
C ASN A 275 0.18 23.62 -3.02
N GLY A 276 -0.43 22.87 -3.94
CA GLY A 276 -0.42 23.16 -5.38
C GLY A 276 0.81 22.65 -6.14
N ARG A 277 1.88 22.23 -5.47
CA ARG A 277 3.09 21.66 -6.10
C ARG A 277 2.94 20.15 -6.29
N PRO A 278 3.41 19.59 -7.43
CA PRO A 278 3.46 18.15 -7.61
C PRO A 278 4.33 17.50 -6.53
N ALA A 279 3.87 16.39 -5.99
CA ALA A 279 4.57 15.66 -4.94
C ALA A 279 4.32 14.14 -5.07
N ILE A 280 5.20 13.34 -4.50
CA ILE A 280 4.96 11.94 -4.20
C ILE A 280 4.65 11.83 -2.71
N SER A 281 3.63 11.08 -2.32
CA SER A 281 3.28 10.93 -0.92
C SER A 281 3.50 9.52 -0.42
N ALA A 282 4.05 9.40 0.80
CA ALA A 282 4.16 8.14 1.51
C ALA A 282 3.24 8.15 2.74
N GLY A 283 2.28 7.24 2.75
CA GLY A 283 1.40 7.02 3.89
C GLY A 283 1.93 5.88 4.75
N VAL A 284 2.22 6.16 6.02
CA VAL A 284 2.74 5.17 6.98
C VAL A 284 1.59 4.52 7.72
N ILE A 285 1.46 3.21 7.55
CA ILE A 285 0.41 2.36 8.14
C ILE A 285 0.97 1.71 9.39
N ARG A 286 0.21 1.76 10.48
CA ARG A 286 0.61 1.15 11.76
C ARG A 286 0.28 -0.35 11.81
N GLN A 287 1.01 -1.07 12.65
CA GLN A 287 0.61 -2.40 13.10
C GLN A 287 -0.63 -2.28 14.02
N ALA A 288 -1.50 -3.27 14.00
CA ALA A 288 -2.76 -3.26 14.76
C ALA A 288 -2.58 -2.98 16.27
N THR A 289 -1.46 -3.41 16.85
CA THR A 289 -1.12 -3.23 18.27
C THR A 289 -0.29 -2.00 18.56
N ALA A 290 0.21 -1.29 17.54
CA ALA A 290 1.12 -0.17 17.70
C ALA A 290 0.39 1.09 18.18
N ASN A 291 1.06 1.87 19.04
CA ASN A 291 0.59 3.17 19.47
C ASN A 291 0.82 4.22 18.38
N PRO A 292 -0.24 4.87 17.85
CA PRO A 292 -0.11 5.84 16.77
C PRO A 292 0.73 7.08 17.14
N LEU A 293 0.76 7.47 18.42
CA LEU A 293 1.56 8.61 18.89
C LEU A 293 3.05 8.29 18.84
N GLU A 294 3.44 7.11 19.32
CA GLU A 294 4.84 6.66 19.31
C GLU A 294 5.33 6.44 17.88
N LEU A 295 4.48 5.85 17.02
CA LEU A 295 4.77 5.67 15.61
C LEU A 295 5.02 7.02 14.92
N SER A 296 4.11 7.98 15.06
CA SER A 296 4.28 9.31 14.46
C SER A 296 5.53 10.01 14.96
N LYS A 297 5.83 9.92 16.27
CA LYS A 297 7.07 10.45 16.85
C LYS A 297 8.29 9.80 16.21
N GLY A 298 8.35 8.47 16.12
CA GLY A 298 9.45 7.73 15.49
C GLY A 298 9.64 8.09 14.02
N VAL A 299 8.55 8.26 13.26
CA VAL A 299 8.60 8.72 11.86
C VAL A 299 9.16 10.15 11.80
N ARG A 300 8.72 11.06 12.66
CA ARG A 300 9.24 12.44 12.70
C ARG A 300 10.72 12.51 13.04
N GLU A 301 11.19 11.67 13.95
CA GLU A 301 12.61 11.54 14.31
C GLU A 301 13.45 10.97 13.17
N MET A 302 12.84 10.20 12.26
CA MET A 302 13.51 9.69 11.06
C MET A 302 13.68 10.76 9.97
N ILE A 303 12.82 11.79 9.90
CA ILE A 303 12.85 12.82 8.83
C ILE A 303 14.23 13.49 8.69
N PRO A 304 14.92 13.93 9.77
CA PRO A 304 16.25 14.53 9.63
C PRO A 304 17.29 13.56 9.03
N ARG A 305 17.19 12.27 9.37
CA ARG A 305 18.07 11.23 8.83
C ARG A 305 17.81 10.99 7.33
N LEU A 306 16.54 10.94 6.96
CA LEU A 306 16.13 10.83 5.55
C LEU A 306 16.63 12.03 4.73
N LYS A 307 16.52 13.24 5.28
CA LYS A 307 17.03 14.46 4.61
C LYS A 307 18.54 14.42 4.37
N ALA A 308 19.31 13.78 5.23
CA ALA A 308 20.75 13.66 5.06
C ALA A 308 21.15 12.71 3.92
N ASP A 309 20.28 11.73 3.59
CA ASP A 309 20.54 10.72 2.57
C ASP A 309 19.92 11.05 1.21
N LEU A 310 19.10 12.09 1.14
CA LEU A 310 18.41 12.52 -0.07
C LEU A 310 19.13 13.74 -0.67
N PRO A 311 18.98 14.01 -1.98
CA PRO A 311 19.48 15.21 -2.61
C PRO A 311 19.03 16.48 -1.87
N GLY A 312 19.90 17.47 -1.74
CA GLY A 312 19.70 18.63 -0.87
C GLY A 312 18.54 19.55 -1.22
N ASP A 313 18.02 19.46 -2.45
CA ASP A 313 16.85 20.19 -2.93
C ASP A 313 15.51 19.46 -2.70
N MET A 314 15.59 18.21 -2.21
CA MET A 314 14.40 17.42 -1.95
C MET A 314 13.78 17.78 -0.60
N SER A 315 12.54 18.29 -0.62
CA SER A 315 11.78 18.61 0.59
C SER A 315 11.03 17.37 1.09
N ILE A 316 10.94 17.26 2.42
CA ILE A 316 10.09 16.29 3.12
C ILE A 316 9.18 17.07 4.04
N ASP A 317 7.90 17.02 3.77
CA ASP A 317 6.88 17.71 4.54
C ASP A 317 5.87 16.72 5.11
N VAL A 318 5.40 16.98 6.34
CA VAL A 318 4.29 16.22 6.92
C VAL A 318 2.99 16.80 6.38
N ALA A 319 2.37 16.09 5.47
CA ALA A 319 1.13 16.53 4.80
C ALA A 319 -0.08 16.38 5.73
N ASN A 320 -0.15 15.27 6.49
CA ASN A 320 -1.19 15.02 7.49
C ASN A 320 -0.64 14.11 8.59
N ASP A 321 -1.12 14.31 9.81
CA ASP A 321 -0.74 13.50 10.97
C ASP A 321 -1.93 13.37 11.92
N ASN A 322 -2.60 12.22 11.85
CA ASN A 322 -3.77 11.91 12.67
C ASN A 322 -3.42 11.78 14.15
N SER A 323 -2.15 11.51 14.49
CA SER A 323 -1.71 11.39 15.87
C SER A 323 -1.86 12.71 16.66
N VAL A 324 -1.78 13.85 15.99
CA VAL A 324 -1.95 15.18 16.62
C VAL A 324 -3.36 15.35 17.18
N PHE A 325 -4.36 14.87 16.46
CA PHE A 325 -5.75 14.90 16.94
C PHE A 325 -5.93 13.98 18.15
N ILE A 326 -5.38 12.78 18.07
CA ILE A 326 -5.42 11.79 19.17
C ILE A 326 -4.74 12.35 20.42
N ASP A 327 -3.55 12.94 20.31
CA ASP A 327 -2.81 13.54 21.43
C ASP A 327 -3.62 14.66 22.12
N ARG A 328 -4.24 15.54 21.33
CA ARG A 328 -5.10 16.61 21.87
C ARG A 328 -6.32 16.04 22.58
N SER A 329 -6.97 15.03 22.00
CA SER A 329 -8.14 14.40 22.60
C SER A 329 -7.80 13.75 23.94
N ILE A 330 -6.66 13.07 24.03
CA ILE A 330 -6.16 12.47 25.26
C ILE A 330 -5.89 13.54 26.33
N LYS A 331 -5.20 14.61 25.97
CA LYS A 331 -4.92 15.73 26.89
C LYS A 331 -6.19 16.34 27.44
N ASN A 332 -7.21 16.55 26.60
CA ASN A 332 -8.49 17.07 27.03
C ASN A 332 -9.21 16.13 28.00
N VAL A 333 -9.21 14.82 27.73
CA VAL A 333 -9.78 13.82 28.66
C VAL A 333 -9.05 13.83 29.99
N PHE A 334 -7.72 13.88 29.99
CA PHE A 334 -6.93 14.00 31.22
C PHE A 334 -7.26 15.24 32.00
N GLN A 335 -7.34 16.38 31.34
CA GLN A 335 -7.70 17.64 31.98
C GLN A 335 -9.07 17.53 32.66
N THR A 336 -10.06 17.00 31.96
CA THR A 336 -11.41 16.79 32.48
C THR A 336 -11.42 15.86 33.71
N ILE A 337 -10.61 14.77 33.68
CA ILE A 337 -10.47 13.86 34.83
C ILE A 337 -9.86 14.60 36.03
N VAL A 338 -8.80 15.38 35.82
CA VAL A 338 -8.16 16.15 36.88
C VAL A 338 -9.13 17.18 37.48
N GLU A 339 -9.86 17.90 36.63
CA GLU A 339 -10.89 18.85 37.08
C GLU A 339 -11.99 18.17 37.90
N ALA A 340 -12.47 17.00 37.44
CA ALA A 340 -13.47 16.21 38.17
C ALA A 340 -12.95 15.73 39.54
N VAL A 341 -11.71 15.24 39.61
CA VAL A 341 -11.09 14.81 40.87
C VAL A 341 -10.94 15.99 41.85
N VAL A 342 -10.50 17.15 41.37
CA VAL A 342 -10.38 18.36 42.17
C VAL A 342 -11.74 18.81 42.72
N LEU A 343 -12.78 18.83 41.86
CA LEU A 343 -14.13 19.16 42.25
C LEU A 343 -14.70 18.21 43.32
N VAL A 344 -14.54 16.91 43.12
CA VAL A 344 -14.97 15.87 44.07
C VAL A 344 -14.22 16.02 45.39
N ALA A 345 -12.90 16.23 45.36
CA ALA A 345 -12.12 16.46 46.56
C ALA A 345 -12.58 17.72 47.33
N LEU A 346 -12.88 18.80 46.61
CA LEU A 346 -13.39 20.04 47.19
C LEU A 346 -14.75 19.82 47.83
N VAL A 347 -15.68 19.12 47.19
CA VAL A 347 -17.01 18.80 47.75
C VAL A 347 -16.91 17.92 49.01
N ILE A 348 -15.96 16.97 49.03
CA ILE A 348 -15.76 16.10 50.20
C ILE A 348 -15.11 16.90 51.37
N PHE A 349 -14.28 17.91 51.06
CA PHE A 349 -13.58 18.70 52.06
C PHE A 349 -14.49 19.76 52.74
N VAL A 350 -15.51 20.24 52.04
CA VAL A 350 -16.56 21.17 52.57
C VAL A 350 -17.64 20.39 53.32
#